data_3146047076c3d3003c9c6b467470c8ab
#
_entry.id   3146047076c3d3003c9c6b467470c8ab
#
_cell.length_a   1.000
_cell.length_b   1.000
_cell.length_c   1.000
_cell.angle_alpha   90.00
_cell.angle_beta   90.00
_cell.angle_gamma   90.00
#
_symmetry.space_group_name_H-M   'P 1'
#
loop_
_entity.id
_entity.type
_entity.pdbx_description
1 polymer ?
#
loop_
_entity_poly.entity_id
_entity_poly.type
_entity_poly.pdbx_seq_one_letter_code
_entity_poly.pdbx_strand_id
1 'polypeptide(L)'
;MKKVIILLTITLISCGSNGEDSSAGSREKANGDNFETLDWPLDYPIFEIYECIENSGLSDLPSPEITDSDIQVRFDEGYDESFYDEFNILIDECEVKINEGDESGNREETAEVREETSWEPTVSLGEIVEDDSYLDYHRYIDVAGLRIFVLPEVGDEFIYKVGEVYYLMLQEGEYIDQDIRNSYLQTVKNDFVFQKIGYEGPERYGLDSDPPGIDCCPGKGYDDNQTDFIWEYPDASADEQIGEVVEHLLHTVTGVAFALEFKEWDWENPNSEINLAVNEAIENNIFDTSSYERIKNSGNIEDFNRITSIEFAFWGIITEWGYGDIYDLPHDEFTISTPTEVKEQLPLFHKLFENTIKTIFTPPDKEYLREIFR
;
A
#
# COMPACT_ATOMS: atom_id res chain seq x y z
N MET A 1 -40.23 4.69 -1.84
CA MET A 1 -38.83 4.75 -2.21
C MET A 1 -38.13 5.33 -1.00
N LYS A 2 -37.53 4.48 -0.17
CA LYS A 2 -36.65 4.88 0.93
C LYS A 2 -35.27 5.09 0.29
N LYS A 3 -34.78 6.33 0.28
CA LYS A 3 -33.37 6.58 -0.03
C LYS A 3 -32.57 5.89 1.05
N VAL A 4 -31.92 4.79 0.70
CA VAL A 4 -30.80 4.25 1.48
C VAL A 4 -29.65 5.20 1.15
N ILE A 5 -29.42 6.15 2.02
CA ILE A 5 -28.16 6.88 2.06
C ILE A 5 -27.19 5.85 2.64
N ILE A 6 -26.38 5.24 1.79
CA ILE A 6 -25.17 4.57 2.25
C ILE A 6 -24.32 5.71 2.77
N LEU A 7 -24.42 5.96 4.09
CA LEU A 7 -23.34 6.64 4.78
C LEU A 7 -22.18 5.64 4.64
N LEU A 8 -21.27 5.91 3.69
CA LEU A 8 -19.91 5.41 3.82
C LEU A 8 -19.45 5.92 5.18
N THR A 9 -19.62 5.11 6.19
CA THR A 9 -18.87 5.25 7.41
C THR A 9 -17.48 4.82 7.00
N ILE A 10 -16.72 5.76 6.40
CA ILE A 10 -15.28 5.68 6.41
C ILE A 10 -14.97 5.63 7.89
N THR A 11 -14.88 4.41 8.41
CA THR A 11 -14.21 4.18 9.67
C THR A 11 -12.77 4.50 9.33
N LEU A 12 -12.45 5.81 9.36
CA LEU A 12 -11.08 6.27 9.43
C LEU A 12 -10.54 5.60 10.69
N ILE A 13 -10.06 4.38 10.50
CA ILE A 13 -9.14 3.79 11.42
C ILE A 13 -7.95 4.73 11.33
N SER A 14 -7.95 5.72 12.23
CA SER A 14 -6.73 6.35 12.61
C SER A 14 -5.91 5.20 13.15
N CYS A 15 -5.16 4.53 12.28
CA CYS A 15 -3.88 4.03 12.70
C CYS A 15 -3.20 5.28 13.25
N GLY A 16 -3.33 5.50 14.56
CA GLY A 16 -2.36 6.29 15.23
C GLY A 16 -1.07 5.63 14.79
N SER A 17 -0.32 6.34 13.98
CA SER A 17 1.07 6.02 13.76
C SER A 17 1.79 6.16 15.09
N ASN A 18 1.62 5.18 15.94
CA ASN A 18 2.72 4.65 16.66
C ASN A 18 3.39 3.74 15.61
N GLY A 19 3.86 4.37 14.53
CA GLY A 19 4.94 3.86 13.74
C GLY A 19 6.11 3.78 14.70
N GLU A 20 6.17 2.71 15.44
CA GLU A 20 7.43 2.21 15.89
C GLU A 20 8.10 1.73 14.61
N ASP A 21 8.97 2.60 14.05
CA ASP A 21 9.99 2.19 13.12
C ASP A 21 10.59 0.89 13.65
N SER A 22 10.22 -0.23 13.10
CA SER A 22 10.77 -1.53 13.48
C SER A 22 12.18 -1.74 12.91
N SER A 23 12.76 -0.73 12.28
CA SER A 23 14.15 -0.71 11.80
C SER A 23 15.05 0.30 12.55
N ALA A 24 14.50 1.14 13.41
CA ALA A 24 15.32 2.02 14.25
C ALA A 24 14.92 1.81 15.71
N GLY A 25 15.90 1.49 16.57
CA GLY A 25 15.67 1.39 18.01
C GLY A 25 14.93 2.60 18.57
N SER A 26 13.92 2.36 19.43
CA SER A 26 13.10 3.43 19.98
C SER A 26 13.95 4.44 20.74
N ARG A 27 13.89 5.72 20.32
CA ARG A 27 14.64 6.81 20.95
C ARG A 27 13.85 7.37 22.14
N GLU A 28 14.04 6.86 23.36
CA GLU A 28 13.53 7.50 24.56
C GLU A 28 14.61 8.41 25.17
N LYS A 29 14.36 9.73 25.18
CA LYS A 29 15.10 10.66 26.04
C LYS A 29 14.60 10.51 27.48
N ALA A 30 15.33 9.80 28.30
CA ALA A 30 15.04 9.73 29.74
C ALA A 30 15.22 11.13 30.38
N ASN A 31 14.15 11.64 30.98
CA ASN A 31 14.17 12.90 31.73
C ASN A 31 15.06 12.76 32.97
N GLY A 32 16.27 13.29 32.93
CA GLY A 32 17.05 13.57 34.12
C GLY A 32 18.51 13.14 34.18
N ASP A 33 18.90 12.13 33.41
CA ASP A 33 20.32 11.75 33.25
C ASP A 33 20.67 11.92 31.76
N ASN A 34 21.85 12.47 31.48
CA ASN A 34 22.34 12.79 30.11
C ASN A 34 22.75 11.52 29.32
N PHE A 35 21.98 10.44 29.40
CA PHE A 35 22.27 9.19 28.70
C PHE A 35 21.20 8.93 27.64
N GLU A 36 21.62 8.67 26.42
CA GLU A 36 20.74 8.15 25.37
C GLU A 36 20.83 6.62 25.40
N THR A 37 19.69 5.95 25.26
CA THR A 37 19.58 4.50 25.18
C THR A 37 18.85 4.17 23.88
N LEU A 38 19.41 3.22 23.12
CA LEU A 38 18.78 2.65 21.95
C LEU A 38 18.35 1.22 22.29
N ASP A 39 17.13 0.85 21.89
CA ASP A 39 16.54 -0.45 22.16
C ASP A 39 16.18 -1.14 20.83
N TRP A 40 16.49 -2.44 20.69
CA TRP A 40 16.18 -3.25 19.52
C TRP A 40 15.56 -4.58 19.93
N PRO A 41 14.77 -5.24 19.04
CA PRO A 41 14.27 -6.58 19.25
C PRO A 41 15.41 -7.61 19.48
N LEU A 42 15.11 -8.71 20.17
CA LEU A 42 16.11 -9.75 20.48
C LEU A 42 16.69 -10.46 19.25
N ASP A 43 16.00 -10.45 18.13
CA ASP A 43 16.41 -11.03 16.85
C ASP A 43 17.15 -10.05 15.94
N TYR A 44 17.32 -8.80 16.37
CA TYR A 44 18.06 -7.80 15.61
C TYR A 44 19.56 -8.16 15.51
N PRO A 45 20.18 -8.07 14.31
CA PRO A 45 21.55 -8.53 14.07
C PRO A 45 22.61 -7.55 14.62
N ILE A 46 22.49 -7.17 15.89
CA ILE A 46 23.30 -6.10 16.50
C ILE A 46 24.81 -6.40 16.46
N PHE A 47 25.20 -7.67 16.57
CA PHE A 47 26.63 -8.04 16.59
C PHE A 47 27.27 -7.93 15.20
N GLU A 48 26.57 -8.30 14.16
CA GLU A 48 26.98 -8.14 12.75
C GLU A 48 27.08 -6.65 12.39
N ILE A 49 26.13 -5.84 12.88
CA ILE A 49 26.13 -4.39 12.70
C ILE A 49 27.33 -3.77 13.41
N TYR A 50 27.63 -4.16 14.63
CA TYR A 50 28.79 -3.69 15.37
C TYR A 50 30.09 -4.03 14.65
N GLU A 51 30.26 -5.24 14.14
CA GLU A 51 31.44 -5.62 13.34
C GLU A 51 31.56 -4.75 12.08
N CYS A 52 30.45 -4.44 11.43
CA CYS A 52 30.43 -3.56 10.26
C CYS A 52 30.82 -2.11 10.64
N ILE A 53 30.30 -1.57 11.74
CA ILE A 53 30.61 -0.21 12.22
C ILE A 53 32.11 -0.10 12.59
N GLU A 54 32.68 -1.07 13.32
CA GLU A 54 34.09 -1.13 13.63
C GLU A 54 34.98 -1.15 12.37
N ASN A 55 34.55 -1.94 11.36
CA ASN A 55 35.24 -1.98 10.07
C ASN A 55 35.08 -0.67 9.27
N SER A 56 34.12 0.18 9.59
CA SER A 56 33.93 1.51 9.00
C SER A 56 34.80 2.58 9.70
N GLY A 57 35.45 2.23 10.80
CA GLY A 57 36.48 3.04 11.46
C GLY A 57 36.02 3.72 12.76
N LEU A 58 34.80 3.56 13.20
CA LEU A 58 34.32 4.01 14.49
C LEU A 58 34.76 2.98 15.57
N SER A 59 35.47 3.44 16.59
CA SER A 59 35.99 2.61 17.69
C SER A 59 35.40 3.04 19.02
N ASP A 60 35.66 2.23 20.04
CA ASP A 60 35.18 2.46 21.40
C ASP A 60 33.62 2.46 21.51
N LEU A 61 32.97 1.54 20.78
CA LEU A 61 31.52 1.39 20.76
C LEU A 61 30.96 1.04 22.15
N PRO A 62 29.79 1.58 22.53
CA PRO A 62 29.11 1.16 23.75
C PRO A 62 28.68 -0.32 23.61
N SER A 63 28.87 -1.10 24.67
CA SER A 63 28.53 -2.53 24.61
C SER A 63 27.02 -2.76 24.64
N PRO A 64 26.47 -3.60 23.74
CA PRO A 64 25.06 -3.96 23.80
C PRO A 64 24.77 -4.83 25.03
N GLU A 65 23.68 -4.56 25.73
CA GLU A 65 23.20 -5.28 26.89
C GLU A 65 21.91 -6.04 26.52
N ILE A 66 21.92 -7.36 26.58
CA ILE A 66 20.76 -8.17 26.25
C ILE A 66 19.90 -8.34 27.51
N THR A 67 18.66 -7.93 27.43
CA THR A 67 17.64 -8.10 28.48
C THR A 67 16.72 -9.30 28.19
N ASP A 68 15.69 -9.51 28.99
CA ASP A 68 14.70 -10.57 28.74
C ASP A 68 13.74 -10.24 27.56
N SER A 69 13.69 -8.97 27.10
CA SER A 69 12.75 -8.47 26.10
C SER A 69 13.38 -7.78 24.91
N ASP A 70 14.60 -7.26 25.06
CA ASP A 70 15.23 -6.38 24.08
C ASP A 70 16.77 -6.43 24.16
N ILE A 71 17.41 -5.76 23.18
CA ILE A 71 18.85 -5.47 23.17
C ILE A 71 19.00 -3.96 23.42
N GLN A 72 19.72 -3.57 24.44
CA GLN A 72 19.91 -2.16 24.81
C GLN A 72 21.34 -1.72 24.55
N VAL A 73 21.54 -0.54 23.94
CA VAL A 73 22.83 0.13 23.84
C VAL A 73 22.72 1.48 24.54
N ARG A 74 23.58 1.68 25.53
CA ARG A 74 23.52 2.86 26.40
C ARG A 74 24.77 3.72 26.20
N PHE A 75 24.57 4.99 25.85
CA PHE A 75 25.61 5.99 25.69
C PHE A 75 25.77 6.75 27.01
N ASP A 76 26.89 6.62 27.67
CA ASP A 76 27.22 7.29 28.92
C ASP A 76 27.92 8.64 28.71
N GLU A 77 28.35 9.30 29.80
CA GLU A 77 29.01 10.62 29.74
C GLU A 77 30.31 10.65 28.91
N GLY A 78 30.83 9.53 28.46
CA GLY A 78 32.00 9.43 27.60
C GLY A 78 31.78 9.69 26.13
N TYR A 79 30.50 9.66 25.70
CA TYR A 79 30.12 9.84 24.30
C TYR A 79 29.52 11.24 24.10
N ASP A 80 30.01 11.96 23.08
CA ASP A 80 29.45 13.25 22.70
C ASP A 80 28.37 13.12 21.60
N GLU A 81 27.64 14.21 21.37
CA GLU A 81 26.54 14.24 20.37
C GLU A 81 27.05 13.89 18.95
N SER A 82 28.28 14.24 18.62
CA SER A 82 28.92 13.95 17.33
C SER A 82 29.17 12.45 17.16
N PHE A 83 29.58 11.75 18.22
CA PHE A 83 29.77 10.29 18.20
C PHE A 83 28.40 9.57 18.02
N TYR A 84 27.38 10.01 18.74
CA TYR A 84 26.03 9.47 18.66
C TYR A 84 25.45 9.62 17.25
N ASP A 85 25.59 10.80 16.63
CA ASP A 85 25.13 11.04 15.27
C ASP A 85 25.87 10.15 14.26
N GLU A 86 27.21 10.02 14.39
CA GLU A 86 28.01 9.16 13.51
C GLU A 86 27.67 7.68 13.70
N PHE A 87 27.42 7.23 14.92
CA PHE A 87 27.01 5.88 15.21
C PHE A 87 25.64 5.53 14.56
N ASN A 88 24.65 6.43 14.66
CA ASN A 88 23.33 6.21 14.03
C ASN A 88 23.42 6.15 12.50
N ILE A 89 24.23 7.02 11.88
CA ILE A 89 24.45 6.97 10.42
C ILE A 89 25.07 5.64 10.01
N LEU A 90 26.05 5.14 10.78
CA LEU A 90 26.72 3.87 10.48
C LEU A 90 25.85 2.66 10.75
N ILE A 91 24.91 2.71 11.70
CA ILE A 91 23.88 1.66 11.85
C ILE A 91 23.11 1.53 10.55
N ASP A 92 22.51 2.61 10.08
CA ASP A 92 21.69 2.61 8.86
C ASP A 92 22.49 2.08 7.65
N GLU A 93 23.76 2.53 7.49
CA GLU A 93 24.63 2.06 6.40
C GLU A 93 25.02 0.58 6.53
N CYS A 94 25.18 0.08 7.75
CA CYS A 94 25.56 -1.31 8.01
C CYS A 94 24.38 -2.26 7.90
N GLU A 95 23.17 -1.85 8.29
CA GLU A 95 21.94 -2.59 8.05
C GLU A 95 21.75 -2.86 6.55
N VAL A 96 21.90 -1.83 5.72
CA VAL A 96 21.84 -1.99 4.26
C VAL A 96 22.88 -2.98 3.76
N LYS A 97 24.13 -2.88 4.22
CA LYS A 97 25.21 -3.79 3.80
C LYS A 97 25.02 -5.23 4.26
N ILE A 98 24.47 -5.46 5.45
CA ILE A 98 24.19 -6.80 5.97
C ILE A 98 23.04 -7.41 5.19
N ASN A 99 21.98 -6.65 4.93
CA ASN A 99 20.85 -7.10 4.12
C ASN A 99 21.24 -7.35 2.66
N GLU A 100 22.19 -6.56 2.09
CA GLU A 100 22.73 -6.79 0.74
C GLU A 100 23.83 -7.88 0.71
N GLY A 101 24.51 -8.13 1.83
CA GLY A 101 25.73 -8.99 1.93
C GLY A 101 25.45 -10.48 2.09
N ASP A 102 24.23 -10.94 2.31
CA ASP A 102 23.90 -12.37 2.42
C ASP A 102 23.95 -13.11 1.06
N GLU A 103 24.23 -12.40 -0.03
CA GLU A 103 24.45 -12.98 -1.36
C GLU A 103 25.89 -13.44 -1.65
N SER A 104 26.89 -13.24 -0.74
CA SER A 104 28.31 -13.55 -1.04
C SER A 104 29.04 -14.54 -0.13
N GLY A 105 28.35 -15.33 0.67
CA GLY A 105 28.96 -16.34 1.53
C GLY A 105 29.10 -17.72 0.87
N ASN A 106 30.34 -18.06 0.43
CA ASN A 106 30.74 -19.39 -0.03
C ASN A 106 30.23 -20.53 0.88
N ARG A 107 29.20 -21.25 0.46
CA ARG A 107 28.94 -22.63 0.82
C ARG A 107 29.07 -23.50 -0.42
N GLU A 108 30.16 -24.27 -0.51
CA GLU A 108 30.21 -25.51 -1.31
C GLU A 108 29.21 -26.51 -0.69
N GLU A 109 27.97 -26.39 -1.02
CA GLU A 109 27.00 -27.45 -1.02
C GLU A 109 26.39 -27.51 -2.40
N THR A 110 26.36 -28.71 -3.00
CA THR A 110 25.74 -28.98 -4.27
C THR A 110 24.25 -28.66 -4.19
N ALA A 111 23.94 -27.37 -4.26
CA ALA A 111 22.60 -26.90 -4.53
C ALA A 111 22.40 -26.98 -6.03
N GLU A 112 21.43 -27.75 -6.48
CA GLU A 112 20.81 -27.52 -7.78
C GLU A 112 20.53 -26.02 -7.87
N VAL A 113 21.24 -25.34 -8.76
CA VAL A 113 20.94 -23.97 -9.13
C VAL A 113 19.51 -24.01 -9.67
N ARG A 114 18.54 -23.67 -8.83
CA ARG A 114 17.29 -23.16 -9.34
C ARG A 114 17.68 -21.87 -10.02
N GLU A 115 17.75 -21.89 -11.36
CA GLU A 115 17.66 -20.67 -12.14
C GLU A 115 16.44 -19.95 -11.59
N GLU A 116 16.62 -18.81 -10.91
CA GLU A 116 15.56 -17.84 -10.75
C GLU A 116 15.19 -17.42 -12.16
N THR A 117 14.19 -18.08 -12.71
CA THR A 117 13.57 -17.65 -13.94
C THR A 117 12.99 -16.27 -13.64
N SER A 118 13.58 -15.22 -14.20
CA SER A 118 13.02 -13.87 -14.13
C SER A 118 11.52 -13.99 -14.42
N TRP A 119 10.67 -13.53 -13.49
CA TRP A 119 9.24 -13.54 -13.75
C TRP A 119 8.94 -12.66 -14.96
N GLU A 120 8.32 -13.26 -15.97
CA GLU A 120 7.91 -12.53 -17.17
C GLU A 120 6.48 -12.00 -16.93
N PRO A 121 6.24 -10.70 -17.11
CA PRO A 121 4.92 -10.09 -16.95
C PRO A 121 3.87 -10.83 -17.77
N THR A 122 2.87 -11.37 -17.09
CA THR A 122 1.81 -12.15 -17.74
C THR A 122 0.47 -11.79 -17.12
N VAL A 123 -0.49 -11.38 -17.94
CA VAL A 123 -1.86 -11.15 -17.51
C VAL A 123 -2.56 -12.51 -17.38
N SER A 124 -2.68 -13.01 -16.18
CA SER A 124 -3.31 -14.30 -15.88
C SER A 124 -4.10 -14.23 -14.60
N LEU A 125 -5.24 -14.93 -14.56
CA LEU A 125 -6.00 -15.22 -13.36
C LEU A 125 -5.50 -16.56 -12.81
N GLY A 126 -5.00 -16.55 -11.57
CA GLY A 126 -4.50 -17.74 -10.89
C GLY A 126 -5.60 -18.61 -10.31
N GLU A 127 -5.18 -19.65 -9.61
CA GLU A 127 -6.05 -20.49 -8.78
C GLU A 127 -5.93 -20.05 -7.33
N ILE A 128 -6.95 -20.37 -6.50
CA ILE A 128 -6.89 -20.15 -5.06
C ILE A 128 -5.81 -21.10 -4.48
N VAL A 129 -4.87 -20.52 -3.76
CA VAL A 129 -3.80 -21.23 -3.06
C VAL A 129 -4.06 -21.21 -1.57
N GLU A 130 -3.94 -22.38 -0.92
CA GLU A 130 -3.93 -22.49 0.54
C GLU A 130 -2.47 -22.46 1.01
N ASP A 131 -2.16 -21.54 1.95
CA ASP A 131 -0.81 -21.35 2.45
C ASP A 131 -0.85 -20.91 3.93
N ASP A 132 -0.44 -21.78 4.82
CA ASP A 132 -0.44 -21.54 6.27
C ASP A 132 0.75 -20.68 6.75
N SER A 133 1.60 -20.20 5.85
CA SER A 133 2.72 -19.31 6.21
C SER A 133 2.29 -17.88 6.51
N TYR A 134 1.07 -17.49 6.14
CA TYR A 134 0.50 -16.17 6.40
C TYR A 134 -0.55 -16.25 7.50
N LEU A 135 -0.20 -15.93 8.72
CA LEU A 135 -0.98 -16.09 9.95
C LEU A 135 -2.52 -16.12 9.80
N ASP A 136 -3.14 -14.98 9.53
CA ASP A 136 -4.60 -14.84 9.45
C ASP A 136 -5.17 -15.06 8.04
N TYR A 137 -4.29 -15.17 7.03
CA TYR A 137 -4.64 -15.30 5.62
C TYR A 137 -4.17 -16.64 5.07
N HIS A 138 -4.94 -17.69 5.33
CA HIS A 138 -4.60 -19.05 4.87
C HIS A 138 -4.84 -19.28 3.38
N ARG A 139 -5.42 -18.31 2.68
CA ARG A 139 -5.72 -18.39 1.25
C ARG A 139 -5.38 -17.10 0.53
N TYR A 140 -4.97 -17.24 -0.71
CA TYR A 140 -4.77 -16.13 -1.62
C TYR A 140 -5.01 -16.55 -3.07
N ILE A 141 -5.16 -15.59 -3.97
CA ILE A 141 -5.11 -15.76 -5.41
C ILE A 141 -4.11 -14.76 -5.99
N ASP A 142 -3.26 -15.22 -6.91
CA ASP A 142 -2.36 -14.35 -7.64
C ASP A 142 -2.97 -13.97 -9.00
N VAL A 143 -3.04 -12.69 -9.31
CA VAL A 143 -3.56 -12.18 -10.58
C VAL A 143 -2.56 -11.20 -11.18
N ALA A 144 -1.92 -11.56 -12.27
CA ALA A 144 -0.98 -10.70 -12.99
C ALA A 144 0.08 -10.05 -12.07
N GLY A 145 0.60 -10.79 -11.10
CA GLY A 145 1.58 -10.30 -10.12
C GLY A 145 1.00 -9.76 -8.82
N LEU A 146 -0.24 -9.25 -8.82
CA LEU A 146 -0.94 -8.83 -7.61
C LEU A 146 -1.35 -10.06 -6.79
N ARG A 147 -1.02 -10.08 -5.50
CA ARG A 147 -1.51 -11.07 -4.56
C ARG A 147 -2.74 -10.55 -3.83
N ILE A 148 -3.81 -11.33 -3.82
CA ILE A 148 -5.06 -10.99 -3.14
C ILE A 148 -5.23 -11.96 -1.99
N PHE A 149 -5.01 -11.48 -0.77
CA PHE A 149 -5.15 -12.24 0.47
C PHE A 149 -6.59 -12.24 0.97
N VAL A 150 -6.98 -13.33 1.61
CA VAL A 150 -8.38 -13.58 1.91
C VAL A 150 -8.55 -14.06 3.35
N LEU A 151 -9.42 -13.38 4.11
CA LEU A 151 -9.82 -13.84 5.44
C LEU A 151 -10.66 -15.13 5.37
N PRO A 152 -10.64 -15.98 6.40
CA PRO A 152 -11.23 -17.33 6.37
C PRO A 152 -12.72 -17.38 6.02
N GLU A 153 -13.48 -16.33 6.34
CA GLU A 153 -14.94 -16.29 6.18
C GLU A 153 -15.40 -16.04 4.74
N VAL A 154 -14.53 -15.50 3.90
CA VAL A 154 -14.85 -15.14 2.50
C VAL A 154 -15.06 -16.39 1.66
N GLY A 155 -16.09 -16.38 0.81
CA GLY A 155 -16.40 -17.49 -0.11
C GLY A 155 -15.44 -17.56 -1.30
N ASP A 156 -15.11 -18.78 -1.77
CA ASP A 156 -14.23 -18.97 -2.94
C ASP A 156 -14.78 -18.28 -4.20
N GLU A 157 -16.10 -18.25 -4.36
CA GLU A 157 -16.75 -17.56 -5.48
C GLU A 157 -16.44 -16.08 -5.49
N PHE A 158 -16.45 -15.44 -4.32
CA PHE A 158 -16.14 -14.00 -4.22
C PHE A 158 -14.67 -13.73 -4.50
N ILE A 159 -13.77 -14.61 -4.05
CA ILE A 159 -12.34 -14.51 -4.35
C ILE A 159 -12.09 -14.47 -5.86
N TYR A 160 -12.72 -15.40 -6.59
CA TYR A 160 -12.62 -15.44 -8.05
C TYR A 160 -13.24 -14.21 -8.71
N LYS A 161 -14.36 -13.69 -8.19
CA LYS A 161 -14.99 -12.47 -8.71
C LYS A 161 -14.07 -11.27 -8.61
N VAL A 162 -13.44 -11.06 -7.45
CA VAL A 162 -12.46 -9.97 -7.25
C VAL A 162 -11.25 -10.15 -8.17
N GLY A 163 -10.68 -11.35 -8.22
CA GLY A 163 -9.57 -11.66 -9.12
C GLY A 163 -9.93 -11.44 -10.59
N GLU A 164 -11.14 -11.80 -11.01
CA GLU A 164 -11.64 -11.60 -12.37
C GLU A 164 -11.80 -10.12 -12.70
N VAL A 165 -12.27 -9.27 -11.78
CA VAL A 165 -12.34 -7.82 -12.01
C VAL A 165 -10.95 -7.25 -12.34
N TYR A 166 -9.95 -7.55 -11.51
CA TYR A 166 -8.59 -7.07 -11.78
C TYR A 166 -8.01 -7.64 -13.08
N TYR A 167 -8.24 -8.92 -13.36
CA TYR A 167 -7.88 -9.55 -14.62
C TYR A 167 -8.53 -8.86 -15.83
N LEU A 168 -9.81 -8.50 -15.74
CA LEU A 168 -10.55 -7.79 -16.78
C LEU A 168 -10.00 -6.38 -17.01
N MET A 169 -9.61 -5.67 -15.94
CA MET A 169 -8.96 -4.36 -16.07
C MET A 169 -7.67 -4.43 -16.89
N LEU A 170 -6.97 -5.55 -16.87
CA LEU A 170 -5.69 -5.77 -17.58
C LEU A 170 -5.84 -6.40 -18.99
N GLN A 171 -7.07 -6.55 -19.51
CA GLN A 171 -7.27 -7.09 -20.84
C GLN A 171 -6.74 -6.16 -21.94
N GLU A 172 -6.50 -6.74 -23.13
CA GLU A 172 -6.06 -5.96 -24.29
C GLU A 172 -7.06 -4.86 -24.67
N GLY A 173 -6.54 -3.71 -25.05
CA GLY A 173 -7.31 -2.55 -25.45
C GLY A 173 -6.59 -1.72 -26.51
N GLU A 174 -7.30 -0.82 -27.16
CA GLU A 174 -6.76 0.01 -28.27
C GLU A 174 -5.57 0.89 -27.83
N TYR A 175 -5.53 1.30 -26.57
CA TYR A 175 -4.57 2.29 -26.06
C TYR A 175 -3.49 1.69 -25.16
N ILE A 176 -3.47 0.38 -24.99
CA ILE A 176 -2.52 -0.30 -24.12
C ILE A 176 -1.09 -0.17 -24.68
N ASP A 177 -0.20 0.34 -23.86
CA ASP A 177 1.25 0.34 -24.10
C ASP A 177 1.87 -0.83 -23.33
N GLN A 178 2.38 -1.81 -24.08
CA GLN A 178 2.91 -3.04 -23.49
C GLN A 178 4.16 -2.79 -22.62
N ASP A 179 4.99 -1.83 -22.97
CA ASP A 179 6.21 -1.54 -22.21
C ASP A 179 5.86 -0.91 -20.87
N ILE A 180 4.92 0.07 -20.85
CA ILE A 180 4.44 0.71 -19.63
C ILE A 180 3.69 -0.30 -18.76
N ARG A 181 2.81 -1.12 -19.34
CA ARG A 181 2.08 -2.16 -18.62
C ARG A 181 3.01 -3.20 -18.02
N ASN A 182 4.02 -3.66 -18.76
CA ASN A 182 4.98 -4.64 -18.26
C ASN A 182 5.81 -4.07 -17.10
N SER A 183 6.22 -2.80 -17.16
CA SER A 183 6.90 -2.12 -16.05
C SER A 183 6.01 -2.09 -14.81
N TYR A 184 4.77 -1.66 -14.96
CA TYR A 184 3.76 -1.68 -13.88
C TYR A 184 3.60 -3.08 -13.26
N LEU A 185 3.44 -4.13 -14.08
CA LEU A 185 3.28 -5.50 -13.58
C LEU A 185 4.53 -6.01 -12.86
N GLN A 186 5.73 -5.61 -13.30
CA GLN A 186 6.98 -5.93 -12.62
C GLN A 186 7.05 -5.27 -11.25
N THR A 187 6.69 -3.99 -11.14
CA THR A 187 6.60 -3.28 -9.86
C THR A 187 5.62 -3.96 -8.93
N VAL A 188 4.39 -4.25 -9.40
CA VAL A 188 3.39 -4.98 -8.61
C VAL A 188 3.97 -6.28 -8.03
N LYS A 189 4.73 -7.04 -8.83
CA LYS A 189 5.30 -8.32 -8.41
C LYS A 189 6.51 -8.16 -7.50
N ASN A 190 7.46 -7.28 -7.86
CA ASN A 190 8.76 -7.16 -7.19
C ASN A 190 8.65 -6.46 -5.84
N ASP A 191 7.76 -5.46 -5.74
CA ASP A 191 7.51 -4.71 -4.51
C ASP A 191 6.38 -5.33 -3.68
N PHE A 192 5.95 -6.54 -4.06
CA PHE A 192 4.94 -7.31 -3.35
C PHE A 192 3.67 -6.53 -3.07
N VAL A 193 3.13 -5.83 -4.08
CA VAL A 193 1.84 -5.16 -3.95
C VAL A 193 0.74 -6.19 -3.74
N PHE A 194 -0.11 -5.98 -2.74
CA PHE A 194 -1.17 -6.92 -2.39
C PHE A 194 -2.50 -6.21 -2.09
N GLN A 195 -3.58 -6.96 -2.16
CA GLN A 195 -4.93 -6.57 -1.77
C GLN A 195 -5.45 -7.52 -0.70
N LYS A 196 -6.33 -7.07 0.16
CA LYS A 196 -6.98 -7.88 1.21
C LYS A 196 -8.48 -7.97 0.95
N ILE A 197 -9.07 -9.15 1.21
CA ILE A 197 -10.52 -9.37 1.16
C ILE A 197 -11.01 -9.83 2.53
N GLY A 198 -12.08 -9.17 3.01
CA GLY A 198 -12.78 -9.51 4.25
C GLY A 198 -14.26 -9.78 4.02
N TYR A 199 -15.00 -10.04 5.09
CA TYR A 199 -16.40 -10.45 5.07
C TYR A 199 -17.28 -9.58 5.98
N GLU A 200 -18.42 -9.09 5.49
CA GLU A 200 -19.42 -8.28 6.20
C GLU A 200 -18.94 -6.94 6.78
N GLY A 201 -17.76 -6.47 6.41
CA GLY A 201 -17.25 -5.17 6.86
C GLY A 201 -16.44 -5.19 8.17
N PRO A 202 -15.81 -4.06 8.52
CA PRO A 202 -14.92 -3.94 9.68
C PRO A 202 -15.63 -4.18 11.03
N GLU A 203 -16.94 -3.88 11.12
CA GLU A 203 -17.71 -4.05 12.36
C GLU A 203 -17.75 -5.52 12.84
N ARG A 204 -17.60 -6.48 11.93
CA ARG A 204 -17.51 -7.90 12.26
C ARG A 204 -16.30 -8.22 13.13
N TYR A 205 -15.21 -7.48 12.96
CA TYR A 205 -13.94 -7.69 13.65
C TYR A 205 -13.81 -6.83 14.92
N GLY A 206 -14.84 -6.03 15.21
CA GLY A 206 -14.92 -5.16 16.39
C GLY A 206 -14.44 -3.74 16.09
N LEU A 207 -15.14 -2.75 16.67
CA LEU A 207 -14.84 -1.32 16.42
C LEU A 207 -13.46 -0.87 16.92
N ASP A 208 -12.86 -1.62 17.86
CA ASP A 208 -11.58 -1.30 18.50
C ASP A 208 -10.44 -2.22 18.02
N SER A 209 -10.70 -3.11 17.06
CA SER A 209 -9.69 -4.02 16.50
C SER A 209 -9.60 -3.81 15.00
N ASP A 210 -8.41 -3.43 14.53
CA ASP A 210 -8.12 -3.49 13.11
C ASP A 210 -8.24 -4.93 12.62
N PRO A 211 -8.74 -5.15 11.40
CA PRO A 211 -8.62 -6.45 10.77
C PRO A 211 -7.14 -6.88 10.74
N PRO A 212 -6.87 -8.19 10.78
CA PRO A 212 -5.50 -8.68 10.80
C PRO A 212 -4.65 -8.06 9.69
N GLY A 213 -3.46 -7.59 10.03
CA GLY A 213 -2.43 -7.21 9.08
C GLY A 213 -1.86 -8.44 8.36
N ILE A 214 -1.07 -8.23 7.33
CA ILE A 214 -0.28 -9.30 6.72
C ILE A 214 1.12 -9.22 7.30
N ASP A 215 1.46 -10.20 8.14
CA ASP A 215 2.80 -10.31 8.69
C ASP A 215 3.65 -11.16 7.73
N CYS A 216 4.12 -10.52 6.67
CA CYS A 216 5.09 -11.12 5.77
C CYS A 216 6.05 -10.05 5.23
N CYS A 217 7.17 -10.51 4.79
CA CYS A 217 8.06 -9.76 3.93
C CYS A 217 8.63 -8.46 4.57
N PRO A 218 9.21 -8.55 5.79
CA PRO A 218 9.86 -7.42 6.42
C PRO A 218 10.88 -6.78 5.46
N GLY A 219 10.90 -5.45 5.39
CA GLY A 219 11.80 -4.69 4.54
C GLY A 219 11.34 -4.45 3.09
N LYS A 220 10.10 -4.85 2.73
CA LYS A 220 9.51 -4.59 1.41
C LYS A 220 8.27 -3.71 1.51
N GLY A 221 8.39 -2.48 1.98
CA GLY A 221 7.32 -1.49 1.91
C GLY A 221 5.97 -1.96 2.52
N TYR A 222 6.02 -2.78 3.58
CA TYR A 222 4.80 -3.25 4.24
C TYR A 222 3.97 -2.07 4.74
N ASP A 223 4.62 -1.06 5.30
CA ASP A 223 3.96 0.16 5.77
C ASP A 223 3.44 1.01 4.62
N ASP A 224 4.11 0.96 3.45
CA ASP A 224 3.73 1.67 2.24
C ASP A 224 2.60 0.97 1.46
N ASN A 225 2.36 -0.31 1.74
CA ASN A 225 1.35 -1.15 1.08
C ASN A 225 0.06 -1.26 1.92
N GLN A 226 -0.27 -0.24 2.67
CA GLN A 226 -1.51 -0.17 3.42
C GLN A 226 -2.68 0.15 2.49
N THR A 227 -3.41 -0.90 2.11
CA THR A 227 -4.62 -0.77 1.31
C THR A 227 -5.85 -1.14 2.12
N ASP A 228 -6.97 -0.54 1.76
CA ASP A 228 -8.25 -0.87 2.35
C ASP A 228 -8.65 -2.31 2.01
N PHE A 229 -9.51 -2.89 2.85
CA PHE A 229 -10.12 -4.18 2.56
C PHE A 229 -11.18 -4.05 1.47
N ILE A 230 -11.28 -5.04 0.60
CA ILE A 230 -12.47 -5.31 -0.19
C ILE A 230 -13.38 -6.17 0.66
N TRP A 231 -14.60 -5.74 0.90
CA TRP A 231 -15.54 -6.48 1.73
C TRP A 231 -16.56 -7.27 0.89
N GLU A 232 -16.69 -8.56 1.18
CA GLU A 232 -17.83 -9.35 0.70
C GLU A 232 -19.07 -8.98 1.51
N TYR A 233 -20.04 -8.32 0.91
CA TYR A 233 -21.32 -8.00 1.53
C TYR A 233 -22.41 -8.90 0.97
N PRO A 234 -22.86 -9.96 1.70
CA PRO A 234 -23.80 -10.95 1.17
C PRO A 234 -25.16 -10.40 0.75
N ASP A 235 -25.58 -9.28 1.34
CA ASP A 235 -26.86 -8.64 1.07
C ASP A 235 -26.76 -7.43 0.11
N ALA A 236 -25.57 -7.13 -0.39
CA ALA A 236 -25.38 -6.03 -1.34
C ALA A 236 -26.01 -6.34 -2.71
N SER A 237 -26.47 -5.30 -3.37
CA SER A 237 -26.82 -5.40 -4.80
C SER A 237 -25.54 -5.59 -5.66
N ALA A 238 -25.71 -6.01 -6.91
CA ALA A 238 -24.58 -6.14 -7.82
C ALA A 238 -23.82 -4.82 -7.99
N ASP A 239 -24.51 -3.69 -8.15
CA ASP A 239 -23.85 -2.39 -8.31
C ASP A 239 -23.10 -1.94 -7.03
N GLU A 240 -23.66 -2.17 -5.84
CA GLU A 240 -22.97 -1.91 -4.57
C GLU A 240 -21.70 -2.76 -4.42
N GLN A 241 -21.77 -4.06 -4.76
CA GLN A 241 -20.61 -4.94 -4.64
C GLN A 241 -19.56 -4.66 -5.73
N ILE A 242 -19.97 -4.26 -6.95
CA ILE A 242 -19.05 -3.78 -7.99
C ILE A 242 -18.36 -2.52 -7.51
N GLY A 243 -19.12 -1.60 -6.91
CA GLY A 243 -18.59 -0.37 -6.33
C GLY A 243 -17.45 -0.66 -5.36
N GLU A 244 -17.72 -1.47 -4.36
CA GLU A 244 -16.76 -1.91 -3.35
C GLU A 244 -15.46 -2.50 -3.96
N VAL A 245 -15.61 -3.43 -4.91
CA VAL A 245 -14.47 -4.13 -5.50
C VAL A 245 -13.62 -3.23 -6.39
N VAL A 246 -14.25 -2.43 -7.27
CA VAL A 246 -13.52 -1.57 -8.20
C VAL A 246 -12.83 -0.43 -7.46
N GLU A 247 -13.48 0.18 -6.47
CA GLU A 247 -12.94 1.24 -5.63
C GLU A 247 -11.62 0.80 -4.97
N HIS A 248 -11.68 -0.27 -4.18
CA HIS A 248 -10.51 -0.69 -3.40
C HIS A 248 -9.39 -1.33 -4.25
N LEU A 249 -9.72 -1.94 -5.40
CA LEU A 249 -8.70 -2.31 -6.38
C LEU A 249 -8.00 -1.07 -6.96
N LEU A 250 -8.74 -0.01 -7.26
CA LEU A 250 -8.15 1.24 -7.75
C LEU A 250 -7.35 1.95 -6.67
N HIS A 251 -7.75 1.87 -5.39
CA HIS A 251 -6.95 2.37 -4.26
C HIS A 251 -5.59 1.66 -4.20
N THR A 252 -5.57 0.34 -4.30
CA THR A 252 -4.31 -0.43 -4.36
C THR A 252 -3.47 -0.08 -5.59
N VAL A 253 -4.09 0.08 -6.75
CA VAL A 253 -3.39 0.45 -7.98
C VAL A 253 -2.77 1.84 -7.87
N THR A 254 -3.55 2.85 -7.49
CA THR A 254 -3.10 4.25 -7.53
C THR A 254 -2.30 4.66 -6.30
N GLY A 255 -2.73 4.21 -5.12
CA GLY A 255 -2.11 4.56 -3.85
C GLY A 255 -0.81 3.82 -3.55
N VAL A 256 -0.60 2.64 -4.16
CA VAL A 256 0.60 1.82 -3.94
C VAL A 256 1.35 1.60 -5.25
N ALA A 257 0.81 0.80 -6.17
CA ALA A 257 1.58 0.36 -7.33
C ALA A 257 2.02 1.53 -8.24
N PHE A 258 1.14 2.52 -8.47
CA PHE A 258 1.48 3.69 -9.27
C PHE A 258 2.39 4.66 -8.52
N ALA A 259 2.22 4.83 -7.22
CA ALA A 259 3.10 5.65 -6.42
C ALA A 259 4.54 5.12 -6.41
N LEU A 260 4.71 3.80 -6.45
CA LEU A 260 6.02 3.13 -6.57
C LEU A 260 6.61 3.24 -7.98
N GLU A 261 5.80 3.06 -9.04
CA GLU A 261 6.29 2.99 -10.42
C GLU A 261 6.43 4.36 -11.10
N PHE A 262 5.50 5.30 -10.85
CA PHE A 262 5.39 6.55 -11.60
C PHE A 262 5.52 7.76 -10.68
N LYS A 263 6.58 8.54 -10.83
CA LYS A 263 6.80 9.79 -10.09
C LYS A 263 5.64 10.81 -10.23
N GLU A 264 4.83 10.69 -11.29
CA GLU A 264 3.64 11.49 -11.52
C GLU A 264 2.53 11.18 -10.51
N TRP A 265 2.56 9.98 -9.91
CA TRP A 265 1.62 9.47 -8.92
C TRP A 265 2.16 9.49 -7.48
N ASP A 266 3.33 10.06 -7.28
CA ASP A 266 3.93 10.23 -5.96
C ASP A 266 3.12 11.22 -5.10
N TRP A 267 2.23 10.69 -4.28
CA TRP A 267 1.36 11.47 -3.40
C TRP A 267 2.13 12.18 -2.26
N GLU A 268 3.35 11.79 -1.92
CA GLU A 268 4.22 12.47 -0.97
C GLU A 268 4.78 13.78 -1.56
N ASN A 269 4.96 13.82 -2.87
CA ASN A 269 5.48 14.99 -3.56
C ASN A 269 4.34 15.99 -3.88
N PRO A 270 4.24 17.15 -3.20
CA PRO A 270 3.17 18.13 -3.44
C PRO A 270 3.15 18.72 -4.85
N ASN A 271 4.20 18.48 -5.65
CA ASN A 271 4.30 18.94 -7.04
C ASN A 271 4.13 17.81 -8.05
N SER A 272 3.76 16.60 -7.64
CA SER A 272 3.41 15.51 -8.55
C SER A 272 2.17 15.85 -9.38
N GLU A 273 2.00 15.22 -10.55
CA GLU A 273 0.84 15.49 -11.41
C GLU A 273 -0.47 15.11 -10.68
N ILE A 274 -0.49 14.05 -9.85
CA ILE A 274 -1.69 13.68 -9.08
C ILE A 274 -2.06 14.76 -8.04
N ASN A 275 -1.11 15.25 -7.24
CA ASN A 275 -1.38 16.28 -6.24
C ASN A 275 -1.78 17.62 -6.89
N LEU A 276 -1.23 17.96 -8.04
CA LEU A 276 -1.65 19.13 -8.80
C LEU A 276 -3.08 18.98 -9.33
N ALA A 277 -3.47 17.76 -9.76
CA ALA A 277 -4.83 17.47 -10.23
C ALA A 277 -5.85 17.48 -9.06
N VAL A 278 -5.48 16.98 -7.89
CA VAL A 278 -6.30 17.11 -6.65
C VAL A 278 -6.56 18.56 -6.34
N ASN A 279 -5.53 19.39 -6.35
CA ASN A 279 -5.68 20.84 -6.07
C ASN A 279 -6.57 21.52 -7.11
N GLU A 280 -6.41 21.20 -8.41
CA GLU A 280 -7.30 21.70 -9.48
C GLU A 280 -8.77 21.35 -9.20
N ALA A 281 -9.06 20.12 -8.77
CA ALA A 281 -10.41 19.66 -8.49
C ALA A 281 -11.03 20.37 -7.27
N ILE A 282 -10.24 20.58 -6.21
CA ILE A 282 -10.66 21.33 -5.01
C ILE A 282 -10.94 22.81 -5.38
N GLU A 283 -10.05 23.47 -6.11
CA GLU A 283 -10.20 24.86 -6.54
C GLU A 283 -11.42 25.05 -7.44
N ASN A 284 -11.73 24.06 -8.27
CA ASN A 284 -12.90 24.07 -9.14
C ASN A 284 -14.21 23.65 -8.44
N ASN A 285 -14.17 23.32 -7.14
CA ASN A 285 -15.29 22.79 -6.35
C ASN A 285 -15.89 21.50 -6.97
N ILE A 286 -15.05 20.64 -7.51
CA ILE A 286 -15.43 19.35 -8.09
C ILE A 286 -15.23 18.24 -7.07
N PHE A 287 -14.16 18.29 -6.27
CA PHE A 287 -13.84 17.32 -5.21
C PHE A 287 -13.94 18.01 -3.84
N ASP A 288 -14.81 17.49 -2.97
CA ASP A 288 -15.01 17.98 -1.60
C ASP A 288 -14.21 17.12 -0.62
N THR A 289 -13.21 17.71 0.02
CA THR A 289 -12.36 17.05 1.01
C THR A 289 -12.81 17.24 2.46
N SER A 290 -14.03 17.74 2.70
CA SER A 290 -14.53 18.04 4.06
C SER A 290 -14.61 16.81 4.96
N SER A 291 -14.83 15.63 4.41
CA SER A 291 -14.80 14.34 5.14
C SER A 291 -13.42 14.01 5.72
N TYR A 292 -12.34 14.51 5.11
CA TYR A 292 -10.94 14.26 5.49
C TYR A 292 -10.33 15.36 6.36
N GLU A 293 -11.06 16.46 6.62
CA GLU A 293 -10.54 17.61 7.41
C GLU A 293 -10.07 17.18 8.82
N ARG A 294 -10.64 16.14 9.41
CA ARG A 294 -10.20 15.64 10.71
C ARG A 294 -8.75 15.16 10.67
N ILE A 295 -8.34 14.49 9.60
CA ILE A 295 -6.97 14.00 9.41
C ILE A 295 -6.03 15.19 9.25
N LYS A 296 -6.38 16.14 8.38
CA LYS A 296 -5.63 17.38 8.19
C LYS A 296 -5.46 18.17 9.49
N ASN A 297 -6.54 18.29 10.28
CA ASN A 297 -6.54 19.05 11.53
C ASN A 297 -5.81 18.33 12.67
N SER A 298 -5.59 17.02 12.59
CA SER A 298 -4.72 16.29 13.53
C SER A 298 -3.24 16.58 13.33
N GLY A 299 -2.87 17.24 12.22
CA GLY A 299 -1.50 17.55 11.84
C GLY A 299 -0.85 16.47 10.97
N ASN A 300 -1.54 15.38 10.70
CA ASN A 300 -1.07 14.32 9.80
C ASN A 300 -1.34 14.70 8.34
N ILE A 301 -0.47 15.54 7.79
CA ILE A 301 -0.59 16.04 6.42
C ILE A 301 -0.27 14.97 5.39
N GLU A 302 0.61 14.05 5.72
CA GLU A 302 1.00 12.95 4.86
C GLU A 302 -0.21 12.02 4.59
N ASP A 303 -0.87 11.51 5.62
CA ASP A 303 -2.10 10.71 5.47
C ASP A 303 -3.21 11.51 4.75
N PHE A 304 -3.34 12.80 5.04
CA PHE A 304 -4.31 13.63 4.34
C PHE A 304 -4.04 13.66 2.83
N ASN A 305 -2.78 13.88 2.42
CA ASN A 305 -2.39 13.91 1.01
C ASN A 305 -2.60 12.52 0.37
N ARG A 306 -2.15 11.46 1.04
CA ARG A 306 -2.31 10.08 0.56
C ARG A 306 -3.78 9.75 0.31
N ILE A 307 -4.64 9.93 1.31
CA ILE A 307 -6.06 9.59 1.21
C ILE A 307 -6.76 10.43 0.15
N THR A 308 -6.56 11.77 0.16
CA THR A 308 -7.21 12.62 -0.84
C THR A 308 -6.74 12.33 -2.26
N SER A 309 -5.49 11.93 -2.46
CA SER A 309 -4.99 11.55 -3.79
C SER A 309 -5.60 10.23 -4.27
N ILE A 310 -5.73 9.24 -3.39
CA ILE A 310 -6.32 7.93 -3.69
C ILE A 310 -7.80 8.07 -4.04
N GLU A 311 -8.56 8.76 -3.20
CA GLU A 311 -10.00 8.99 -3.39
C GLU A 311 -10.29 9.81 -4.66
N PHE A 312 -9.56 10.90 -4.85
CA PHE A 312 -9.70 11.69 -6.06
C PHE A 312 -9.37 10.88 -7.33
N ALA A 313 -8.29 10.09 -7.29
CA ALA A 313 -7.90 9.24 -8.41
C ALA A 313 -9.00 8.23 -8.75
N PHE A 314 -9.58 7.58 -7.74
CA PHE A 314 -10.71 6.68 -7.90
C PHE A 314 -11.89 7.39 -8.60
N TRP A 315 -12.38 8.52 -8.06
CA TRP A 315 -13.49 9.27 -8.67
C TRP A 315 -13.21 9.69 -10.11
N GLY A 316 -12.01 10.17 -10.38
CA GLY A 316 -11.58 10.54 -11.70
C GLY A 316 -11.57 9.37 -12.69
N ILE A 317 -11.01 8.22 -12.28
CA ILE A 317 -10.91 7.02 -13.12
C ILE A 317 -12.29 6.46 -13.44
N ILE A 318 -13.16 6.27 -12.45
CA ILE A 318 -14.49 5.69 -12.70
C ILE A 318 -15.36 6.62 -13.55
N THR A 319 -15.14 7.93 -13.46
CA THR A 319 -15.81 8.92 -14.31
C THR A 319 -15.31 8.83 -15.75
N GLU A 320 -13.99 8.73 -15.98
CA GLU A 320 -13.40 8.51 -17.30
C GLU A 320 -13.82 7.15 -17.92
N TRP A 321 -14.06 6.13 -17.09
CA TRP A 321 -14.58 4.84 -17.51
C TRP A 321 -16.10 4.85 -17.80
N GLY A 322 -16.79 5.95 -17.44
CA GLY A 322 -18.24 6.08 -17.62
C GLY A 322 -19.05 5.23 -16.64
N TYR A 323 -18.54 5.01 -15.44
CA TYR A 323 -19.17 4.20 -14.37
C TYR A 323 -20.09 5.02 -13.45
N GLY A 324 -20.37 6.27 -13.81
CA GLY A 324 -21.18 7.18 -12.97
C GLY A 324 -22.56 6.63 -12.55
N ASP A 325 -23.13 5.72 -13.34
CA ASP A 325 -24.41 5.06 -13.00
C ASP A 325 -24.28 3.99 -11.90
N ILE A 326 -23.11 3.38 -11.72
CA ILE A 326 -22.83 2.44 -10.62
C ILE A 326 -22.66 3.20 -9.30
N TYR A 327 -22.08 4.39 -9.35
CA TYR A 327 -21.74 5.20 -8.18
C TYR A 327 -22.67 6.38 -7.92
N ASP A 328 -23.82 6.44 -8.59
CA ASP A 328 -24.79 7.55 -8.44
C ASP A 328 -24.19 8.97 -8.65
N LEU A 329 -23.22 9.08 -9.59
CA LEU A 329 -22.64 10.39 -9.90
C LEU A 329 -23.60 11.30 -10.69
N PRO A 330 -23.58 12.63 -10.48
CA PRO A 330 -22.75 13.34 -9.50
C PRO A 330 -23.32 13.29 -8.08
N HIS A 331 -22.45 13.40 -7.07
CA HIS A 331 -22.87 13.53 -5.67
C HIS A 331 -22.03 14.57 -4.91
N ASP A 332 -22.26 14.70 -3.59
CA ASP A 332 -21.72 15.81 -2.80
C ASP A 332 -20.16 15.82 -2.77
N GLU A 333 -19.52 14.67 -2.83
CA GLU A 333 -18.06 14.56 -2.79
C GLU A 333 -17.41 14.80 -4.16
N PHE A 334 -18.07 14.34 -5.26
CA PHE A 334 -17.55 14.50 -6.62
C PHE A 334 -18.67 14.93 -7.58
N THR A 335 -18.58 16.15 -8.09
CA THR A 335 -19.72 16.86 -8.70
C THR A 335 -19.85 16.72 -10.22
N ILE A 336 -18.95 15.97 -10.87
CA ILE A 336 -19.00 15.67 -12.31
C ILE A 336 -19.21 14.16 -12.54
N SER A 337 -19.69 13.78 -13.72
CA SER A 337 -20.17 12.41 -13.95
C SER A 337 -19.83 11.82 -15.33
N THR A 338 -19.14 12.59 -16.18
CA THR A 338 -18.86 12.16 -17.56
C THR A 338 -17.41 12.41 -17.96
N PRO A 339 -16.82 11.58 -18.86
CA PRO A 339 -15.47 11.79 -19.39
C PRO A 339 -15.29 13.17 -20.04
N THR A 340 -16.35 13.71 -20.65
CA THR A 340 -16.31 15.04 -21.25
C THR A 340 -16.11 16.13 -20.18
N GLU A 341 -16.81 16.02 -19.06
CA GLU A 341 -16.65 16.95 -17.94
C GLU A 341 -15.25 16.85 -17.31
N VAL A 342 -14.71 15.62 -17.15
CA VAL A 342 -13.33 15.45 -16.68
C VAL A 342 -12.36 16.17 -17.61
N LYS A 343 -12.45 15.95 -18.90
CA LYS A 343 -11.58 16.59 -19.89
C LYS A 343 -11.67 18.12 -19.89
N GLU A 344 -12.88 18.67 -19.70
CA GLU A 344 -13.11 20.13 -19.76
C GLU A 344 -12.79 20.83 -18.45
N GLN A 345 -13.03 20.17 -17.30
CA GLN A 345 -12.98 20.81 -15.99
C GLN A 345 -11.78 20.34 -15.12
N LEU A 346 -11.19 19.17 -15.45
CA LEU A 346 -10.02 18.60 -14.80
C LEU A 346 -8.93 18.21 -15.82
N PRO A 347 -8.45 19.14 -16.64
CA PRO A 347 -7.50 18.85 -17.71
C PRO A 347 -6.17 18.25 -17.22
N LEU A 348 -5.73 18.56 -15.99
CA LEU A 348 -4.53 17.95 -15.42
C LEU A 348 -4.74 16.44 -15.18
N PHE A 349 -5.86 16.08 -14.54
CA PHE A 349 -6.19 14.69 -14.32
C PHE A 349 -6.45 13.94 -15.64
N HIS A 350 -7.20 14.53 -16.58
CA HIS A 350 -7.43 13.90 -17.88
C HIS A 350 -6.12 13.56 -18.59
N LYS A 351 -5.14 14.47 -18.57
CA LYS A 351 -3.81 14.22 -19.14
C LYS A 351 -3.09 13.09 -18.41
N LEU A 352 -3.12 13.06 -17.07
CA LEU A 352 -2.50 12.02 -16.27
C LEU A 352 -3.15 10.66 -16.57
N PHE A 353 -4.48 10.59 -16.63
CA PHE A 353 -5.25 9.40 -17.01
C PHE A 353 -4.85 8.88 -18.40
N GLU A 354 -4.81 9.76 -19.42
CA GLU A 354 -4.44 9.37 -20.79
C GLU A 354 -3.00 8.81 -20.90
N ASN A 355 -2.07 9.30 -20.07
CA ASN A 355 -0.67 8.91 -20.12
C ASN A 355 -0.33 7.67 -19.27
N THR A 356 -1.17 7.31 -18.29
CA THR A 356 -0.89 6.22 -17.34
C THR A 356 -2.03 5.20 -17.31
N ILE A 357 -3.17 5.51 -16.70
CA ILE A 357 -4.27 4.56 -16.52
C ILE A 357 -4.68 3.92 -17.84
N LYS A 358 -4.95 4.74 -18.85
CA LYS A 358 -5.43 4.30 -20.16
C LYS A 358 -4.42 3.46 -20.93
N THR A 359 -3.13 3.63 -20.63
CA THR A 359 -2.05 2.85 -21.28
C THR A 359 -1.82 1.48 -20.63
N ILE A 360 -2.38 1.25 -19.44
CA ILE A 360 -2.23 0.03 -18.65
C ILE A 360 -3.53 -0.75 -18.55
N PHE A 361 -4.65 -0.04 -18.33
CA PHE A 361 -5.94 -0.64 -18.03
C PHE A 361 -6.99 -0.40 -19.11
N THR A 362 -7.84 -1.39 -19.27
CA THR A 362 -9.09 -1.31 -20.05
C THR A 362 -10.27 -1.36 -19.08
N PRO A 363 -11.25 -0.43 -19.15
CA PRO A 363 -12.43 -0.52 -18.29
C PRO A 363 -13.19 -1.83 -18.56
N PRO A 364 -13.48 -2.65 -17.53
CA PRO A 364 -14.35 -3.81 -17.69
C PRO A 364 -15.75 -3.45 -18.19
N ASP A 365 -16.42 -4.36 -18.92
CA ASP A 365 -17.79 -4.14 -19.34
C ASP A 365 -18.75 -4.16 -18.13
N LYS A 366 -19.53 -3.09 -17.93
CA LYS A 366 -20.42 -2.93 -16.77
C LYS A 366 -21.50 -4.02 -16.68
N GLU A 367 -22.06 -4.42 -17.80
CA GLU A 367 -23.11 -5.45 -17.82
C GLU A 367 -22.52 -6.82 -17.48
N TYR A 368 -21.30 -7.09 -17.93
CA TYR A 368 -20.58 -8.29 -17.54
C TYR A 368 -20.24 -8.30 -16.04
N LEU A 369 -19.81 -7.17 -15.49
CA LEU A 369 -19.61 -7.05 -14.04
C LEU A 369 -20.89 -7.32 -13.26
N ARG A 370 -22.03 -6.77 -13.72
CA ARG A 370 -23.35 -7.05 -13.12
C ARG A 370 -23.76 -8.52 -13.22
N GLU A 371 -23.30 -9.25 -14.25
CA GLU A 371 -23.52 -10.70 -14.36
C GLU A 371 -22.67 -11.48 -13.36
N ILE A 372 -21.41 -11.09 -13.15
CA ILE A 372 -20.50 -11.71 -12.17
C ILE A 372 -21.03 -11.58 -10.74
N PHE A 373 -21.56 -10.41 -10.36
CA PHE A 373 -21.98 -10.11 -8.99
C PHE A 373 -23.49 -10.33 -8.72
N ARG A 374 -24.21 -11.00 -9.60
CA ARG A 374 -25.61 -11.41 -9.35
C ARG A 374 -25.72 -12.66 -8.48
#